data_fc6d83ff6ab7e46959f30e95a7b32041
#
_entry.id   fc6d83ff6ab7e46959f30e95a7b32041
#
_cell.length_a   1.000
_cell.length_b   1.000
_cell.length_c   1.000
_cell.angle_alpha   90.00
_cell.angle_beta   90.00
_cell.angle_gamma   90.00
#
_symmetry.space_group_name_H-M   'P 1'
#
loop_
_entity.id
_entity.type
_entity.pdbx_description
1 polymer ?
#
loop_
_entity_poly.entity_id
_entity_poly.type
_entity_poly.pdbx_seq_one_letter_code
_entity_poly.pdbx_strand_id
1 'polypeptide(L)'
;MQEFHETRRLNEGELFLTLADGGKIPVVAIGVFNLCFDSRFLILEDCLYVPNVRRNLISATYLGRHGYCIILKDNVVIKKDKVFICSGNIVDGLYIINPNKHELYNSELDNNSHVKSLK
;
A
#
# COMPACT_ATOMS: atom_id res chain seq x y z
N MET A 1 0.76 11.01 -7.25
CA MET A 1 1.98 10.31 -7.66
C MET A 1 2.38 9.27 -6.62
N GLN A 2 2.89 8.15 -7.09
CA GLN A 2 3.34 7.08 -6.22
C GLN A 2 4.86 7.03 -6.22
N GLU A 3 5.43 7.00 -5.03
CA GLU A 3 6.88 6.91 -4.88
C GLU A 3 7.24 5.98 -3.75
N PHE A 4 8.21 5.13 -4.01
CA PHE A 4 8.80 4.29 -2.98
C PHE A 4 10.22 4.77 -2.71
N HIS A 5 10.50 5.05 -1.43
CA HIS A 5 11.83 5.46 -1.00
C HIS A 5 12.41 4.37 -0.12
N GLU A 6 13.43 3.71 -0.62
CA GLU A 6 14.08 2.64 0.12
C GLU A 6 14.82 3.21 1.33
N THR A 7 14.58 2.64 2.50
CA THR A 7 15.30 3.02 3.72
C THR A 7 16.32 1.98 4.13
N ARG A 8 16.11 0.71 3.76
CA ARG A 8 17.05 -0.34 4.09
C ARG A 8 16.96 -1.48 3.07
N ARG A 9 18.11 -1.83 2.50
CA ARG A 9 18.22 -3.01 1.67
C ARG A 9 18.42 -4.22 2.56
N LEU A 10 17.67 -5.29 2.32
CA LEU A 10 17.80 -6.51 3.10
C LEU A 10 18.81 -7.47 2.47
N ASN A 11 19.40 -8.29 3.32
CA ASN A 11 20.23 -9.38 2.86
C ASN A 11 19.35 -10.52 2.37
N GLU A 12 19.90 -11.33 1.49
CA GLU A 12 19.16 -12.49 0.99
C GLU A 12 18.77 -13.39 2.17
N GLY A 13 17.49 -13.76 2.22
CA GLY A 13 16.98 -14.63 3.26
C GLY A 13 16.74 -13.98 4.62
N GLU A 14 16.91 -12.67 4.71
CA GLU A 14 16.73 -11.99 5.99
C GLU A 14 15.26 -11.91 6.40
N LEU A 15 14.35 -11.75 5.45
CA LEU A 15 12.92 -11.60 5.75
C LEU A 15 12.10 -12.19 4.62
N PHE A 16 11.04 -12.90 4.99
CA PHE A 16 10.10 -13.49 4.03
C PHE A 16 8.69 -13.05 4.33
N LEU A 17 7.92 -12.85 3.26
CA LEU A 17 6.47 -12.68 3.34
C LEU A 17 5.85 -14.07 3.24
N THR A 18 5.01 -14.42 4.21
CA THR A 18 4.32 -15.72 4.23
C THR A 18 2.96 -15.57 3.55
N LEU A 19 2.71 -16.43 2.58
CA LEU A 19 1.44 -16.45 1.87
C LEU A 19 0.43 -17.34 2.59
N ALA A 20 -0.83 -17.20 2.18
CA ALA A 20 -1.92 -17.97 2.79
C ALA A 20 -1.74 -19.47 2.65
N ASP A 21 -1.11 -19.93 1.56
CA ASP A 21 -0.87 -21.34 1.31
C ASP A 21 0.38 -21.88 2.01
N GLY A 22 1.04 -21.04 2.80
CA GLY A 22 2.27 -21.40 3.50
C GLY A 22 3.54 -21.11 2.72
N GLY A 23 3.42 -20.68 1.47
CA GLY A 23 4.58 -20.31 0.67
C GLY A 23 5.24 -19.06 1.21
N LYS A 24 6.53 -18.91 0.92
CA LYS A 24 7.31 -17.75 1.37
C LYS A 24 7.93 -17.04 0.18
N ILE A 25 7.87 -15.72 0.20
CA ILE A 25 8.47 -14.88 -0.84
C ILE A 25 9.49 -13.97 -0.17
N PRO A 26 10.71 -13.87 -0.72
CA PRO A 26 11.72 -13.01 -0.10
C PRO A 26 11.36 -11.54 -0.23
N VAL A 27 11.61 -10.80 0.83
CA VAL A 27 11.49 -9.35 0.87
C VAL A 27 12.86 -8.76 0.55
N VAL A 28 12.89 -7.80 -0.37
CA VAL A 28 14.14 -7.25 -0.88
C VAL A 28 14.56 -6.00 -0.12
N ALA A 29 13.60 -5.17 0.27
CA ALA A 29 13.90 -3.91 0.91
C ALA A 29 12.74 -3.44 1.76
N ILE A 30 13.02 -2.50 2.64
CA ILE A 30 12.02 -1.81 3.45
C ILE A 30 12.11 -0.33 3.11
N GLY A 31 10.98 0.35 3.08
CA GLY A 31 10.98 1.77 2.77
C GLY A 31 9.67 2.45 3.06
N VAL A 32 9.57 3.66 2.58
CA VAL A 32 8.40 4.51 2.72
C VAL A 32 7.72 4.64 1.37
N PHE A 33 6.43 4.45 1.33
CA PHE A 33 5.66 4.58 0.11
C PHE A 33 4.67 5.72 0.24
N ASN A 34 4.77 6.68 -0.68
CA ASN A 34 3.91 7.85 -0.69
C ASN A 34 2.86 7.72 -1.78
N LEU A 35 1.60 7.78 -1.37
CA LEU A 35 0.49 7.84 -2.30
C LEU A 35 -0.08 9.24 -2.31
N CYS A 36 -0.29 9.80 -3.49
CA CYS A 36 -0.82 11.14 -3.64
C CYS A 36 -2.24 11.09 -4.21
N PHE A 37 -3.16 11.78 -3.52
CA PHE A 37 -4.55 11.87 -3.93
C PHE A 37 -4.89 13.36 -4.06
N ASP A 38 -4.75 13.90 -5.27
CA ASP A 38 -4.81 15.34 -5.52
C ASP A 38 -3.74 16.04 -4.70
N SER A 39 -4.08 16.81 -3.69
CA SER A 39 -3.08 17.45 -2.84
C SER A 39 -2.98 16.78 -1.47
N ARG A 40 -3.54 15.61 -1.33
CA ARG A 40 -3.52 14.86 -0.08
C ARG A 40 -2.60 13.66 -0.20
N PHE A 41 -1.98 13.27 0.91
CA PHE A 41 -1.00 12.21 0.89
C PHE A 41 -1.34 11.13 1.90
N LEU A 42 -1.12 9.89 1.50
CA LEU A 42 -1.12 8.74 2.39
C LEU A 42 0.32 8.23 2.42
N ILE A 43 0.95 8.37 3.57
CA ILE A 43 2.35 7.99 3.72
C ILE A 43 2.42 6.69 4.51
N LEU A 44 3.02 5.68 3.91
CA LEU A 44 3.12 4.34 4.49
C LEU A 44 4.56 4.07 4.82
N GLU A 45 4.86 3.96 6.11
CA GLU A 45 6.21 3.67 6.59
C GLU A 45 6.39 2.16 6.75
N ASP A 46 7.64 1.73 6.74
CA ASP A 46 7.99 0.32 6.90
C ASP A 46 7.31 -0.59 5.88
N CYS A 47 7.17 -0.10 4.67
CA CYS A 47 6.65 -0.90 3.57
C CYS A 47 7.67 -1.92 3.12
N LEU A 48 7.19 -3.11 2.81
CA LEU A 48 8.04 -4.18 2.33
C LEU A 48 8.03 -4.20 0.81
N TYR A 49 9.21 -4.16 0.21
CA TYR A 49 9.33 -4.29 -1.23
C TYR A 49 9.48 -5.76 -1.59
N VAL A 50 8.48 -6.29 -2.29
CA VAL A 50 8.40 -7.71 -2.64
C VAL A 50 8.12 -7.81 -4.14
N PRO A 51 9.16 -7.87 -4.97
CA PRO A 51 8.99 -7.81 -6.43
C PRO A 51 8.09 -8.90 -7.01
N ASN A 52 8.02 -10.04 -6.37
CA ASN A 52 7.26 -11.18 -6.91
C ASN A 52 5.78 -11.18 -6.51
N VAL A 53 5.31 -10.12 -5.88
CA VAL A 53 3.90 -10.00 -5.51
C VAL A 53 3.19 -9.13 -6.53
N ARG A 54 2.00 -9.54 -6.95
CA ARG A 54 1.28 -8.84 -8.01
C ARG A 54 0.52 -7.60 -7.56
N ARG A 55 0.14 -7.53 -6.29
CA ARG A 55 -0.69 -6.45 -5.80
C ARG A 55 -0.05 -5.73 -4.65
N ASN A 56 -0.28 -4.43 -4.60
CA ASN A 56 0.11 -3.64 -3.44
C ASN A 56 -1.00 -3.74 -2.41
N LEU A 57 -0.67 -4.17 -1.21
CA LEU A 57 -1.63 -4.32 -0.14
C LEU A 57 -1.28 -3.39 1.01
N ILE A 58 -2.32 -2.83 1.61
CA ILE A 58 -2.17 -1.96 2.77
C ILE A 58 -2.92 -2.60 3.92
N SER A 59 -2.25 -2.71 5.06
CA SER A 59 -2.86 -3.28 6.25
C SER A 59 -3.77 -2.26 6.93
N ALA A 60 -5.03 -2.64 7.15
CA ALA A 60 -5.95 -1.80 7.91
C ALA A 60 -5.45 -1.59 9.33
N THR A 61 -4.85 -2.61 9.92
CA THR A 61 -4.28 -2.50 11.26
C THR A 61 -3.14 -1.48 11.30
N TYR A 62 -2.30 -1.49 10.28
CA TYR A 62 -1.23 -0.49 10.18
C TYR A 62 -1.82 0.92 10.16
N LEU A 63 -2.81 1.15 9.31
CA LEU A 63 -3.43 2.46 9.19
C LEU A 63 -4.03 2.90 10.53
N GLY A 64 -4.73 2.01 11.21
CA GLY A 64 -5.31 2.34 12.50
C GLY A 64 -4.28 2.72 13.55
N ARG A 65 -3.15 2.01 13.56
CA ARG A 65 -2.07 2.33 14.51
C ARG A 65 -1.41 3.67 14.23
N HIS A 66 -1.48 4.14 13.00
CA HIS A 66 -0.85 5.39 12.59
C HIS A 66 -1.84 6.54 12.52
N GLY A 67 -2.98 6.41 13.17
CA GLY A 67 -3.91 7.51 13.33
C GLY A 67 -4.91 7.67 12.20
N TYR A 68 -4.97 6.72 11.27
CA TYR A 68 -5.95 6.77 10.20
C TYR A 68 -7.24 6.10 10.65
N CYS A 69 -8.36 6.66 10.24
CA CYS A 69 -9.68 6.10 10.46
C CYS A 69 -10.17 5.52 9.14
N ILE A 70 -10.58 4.27 9.17
CA ILE A 70 -11.05 3.57 7.98
C ILE A 70 -12.51 3.25 8.16
N ILE A 71 -13.33 3.70 7.22
CA ILE A 71 -14.77 3.45 7.24
C ILE A 71 -15.10 2.52 6.09
N LEU A 72 -15.60 1.35 6.42
CA LEU A 72 -15.92 0.32 5.45
C LEU A 72 -17.42 0.15 5.36
N LYS A 73 -17.95 0.38 4.18
CA LYS A 73 -19.36 0.13 3.85
C LYS A 73 -19.40 -0.36 2.41
N ASP A 74 -20.20 0.29 1.57
CA ASP A 74 -20.23 -0.01 0.14
C ASP A 74 -18.94 0.43 -0.54
N ASN A 75 -18.18 1.29 0.11
CA ASN A 75 -16.87 1.73 -0.32
C ASN A 75 -15.96 1.85 0.90
N VAL A 76 -14.72 2.22 0.66
CA VAL A 76 -13.79 2.51 1.75
C VAL A 76 -13.48 4.00 1.75
N VAL A 77 -13.45 4.59 2.95
CA VAL A 77 -13.05 5.98 3.13
C VAL A 77 -11.95 6.00 4.18
N ILE A 78 -10.86 6.70 3.88
CA ILE A 78 -9.73 6.84 4.79
C ILE A 78 -9.61 8.31 5.19
N LYS A 79 -9.58 8.54 6.48
CA LYS A 79 -9.46 9.88 7.06
C LYS A 79 -8.30 9.90 8.05
N LYS A 80 -7.76 11.07 8.26
CA LYS A 80 -6.79 11.30 9.34
C LYS A 80 -7.12 12.62 10.00
N ASP A 81 -7.23 12.60 11.33
CA ASP A 81 -7.60 13.79 12.12
C ASP A 81 -8.86 14.45 11.57
N LYS A 82 -9.85 13.63 11.25
CA LYS A 82 -11.15 14.05 10.68
C LYS A 82 -11.05 14.65 9.28
N VAL A 83 -9.88 14.59 8.66
CA VAL A 83 -9.67 15.08 7.29
C VAL A 83 -9.74 13.92 6.33
N PHE A 84 -10.54 14.07 5.29
CA PHE A 84 -10.62 13.07 4.22
C PHE A 84 -9.29 12.97 3.49
N ILE A 85 -8.78 11.76 3.34
CA ILE A 85 -7.55 11.49 2.58
C ILE A 85 -7.89 10.89 1.22
N CYS A 86 -8.64 9.79 1.22
CA CYS A 86 -8.97 9.10 -0.02
C CYS A 86 -10.14 8.16 0.18
N SER A 87 -10.64 7.66 -0.93
CA SER A 87 -11.69 6.65 -0.92
C SER A 87 -11.42 5.62 -2.00
N GLY A 88 -12.14 4.53 -1.95
CA GLY A 88 -12.01 3.48 -2.94
C GLY A 88 -13.27 2.65 -3.03
N ASN A 89 -13.27 1.70 -3.93
CA ASN A 89 -14.41 0.86 -4.21
C ASN A 89 -14.10 -0.59 -3.93
N ILE A 90 -15.16 -1.41 -3.84
CA ILE A 90 -15.00 -2.85 -3.72
C ILE A 90 -14.93 -3.44 -5.12
N VAL A 91 -13.87 -4.21 -5.36
CA VAL A 91 -13.71 -4.95 -6.62
C VAL A 91 -13.29 -6.36 -6.25
N ASP A 92 -14.08 -7.34 -6.66
CA ASP A 92 -13.80 -8.75 -6.41
C ASP A 92 -13.51 -9.04 -4.93
N GLY A 93 -14.31 -8.43 -4.06
CA GLY A 93 -14.17 -8.68 -2.62
C GLY A 93 -13.07 -7.92 -1.92
N LEU A 94 -12.35 -7.06 -2.63
CA LEU A 94 -11.27 -6.25 -2.06
C LEU A 94 -11.61 -4.78 -2.15
N TYR A 95 -11.23 -4.02 -1.12
CA TYR A 95 -11.33 -2.57 -1.20
C TYR A 95 -10.09 -2.06 -1.94
N ILE A 96 -10.34 -1.27 -2.98
CA ILE A 96 -9.27 -0.76 -3.83
C ILE A 96 -9.29 0.75 -3.83
N ILE A 97 -8.15 1.37 -3.53
CA ILE A 97 -7.98 2.81 -3.62
C ILE A 97 -7.11 3.12 -4.83
N ASN A 98 -7.51 4.15 -5.56
CA ASN A 98 -6.81 4.56 -6.78
C ASN A 98 -6.26 5.96 -6.59
N PRO A 99 -4.96 6.10 -6.36
CA PRO A 99 -4.36 7.42 -6.24
C PRO A 99 -4.37 8.13 -7.59
N ASN A 100 -4.75 9.42 -7.55
CA ASN A 100 -4.73 10.28 -8.73
C ASN A 100 -5.39 9.67 -9.96
N LYS A 101 -6.72 9.67 -9.97
CA LYS A 101 -7.49 9.04 -11.03
C LYS A 101 -7.10 9.50 -12.44
N HIS A 102 -6.71 10.76 -12.60
CA HIS A 102 -6.29 11.23 -13.92
C HIS A 102 -4.94 10.71 -14.33
N GLU A 103 -4.25 10.00 -13.46
CA GLU A 103 -2.98 9.39 -13.75
C GLU A 103 -3.10 7.87 -13.88
N LEU A 104 -4.31 7.37 -14.11
CA LEU A 104 -4.54 5.94 -14.21
C LEU A 104 -3.67 5.27 -15.25
N TYR A 105 -3.46 5.93 -16.37
CA TYR A 105 -2.63 5.35 -17.42
C TYR A 105 -1.20 5.17 -16.95
N ASN A 106 -0.70 6.16 -16.25
CA ASN A 106 0.65 6.08 -15.70
C ASN A 106 0.72 5.03 -14.60
N SER A 107 -0.35 4.91 -13.82
CA SER A 107 -0.41 3.91 -12.76
C SER A 107 -0.31 2.50 -13.32
N GLU A 108 -0.92 2.26 -14.45
CA GLU A 108 -0.85 0.96 -15.08
C GLU A 108 0.57 0.61 -15.50
N LEU A 109 1.31 1.61 -15.96
CA LEU A 109 2.69 1.41 -16.34
C LEU A 109 3.58 1.16 -15.14
N ASP A 110 3.18 1.70 -13.99
CA ASP A 110 3.94 1.59 -12.76
C ASP A 110 3.54 0.39 -11.92
N ASN A 111 2.69 -0.46 -12.44
CA ASN A 111 2.20 -1.63 -11.71
C ASN A 111 3.29 -2.63 -11.36
N ASN A 112 4.50 -2.38 -11.81
CA ASN A 112 5.62 -3.25 -11.48
C ASN A 112 6.18 -3.01 -10.09
N SER A 113 5.82 -1.92 -9.45
CA SER A 113 6.30 -1.66 -8.10
C SER A 113 5.38 -2.38 -7.12
N HIS A 114 5.84 -3.49 -6.62
CA HIS A 114 5.05 -4.32 -5.72
C HIS A 114 5.45 -4.01 -4.29
N VAL A 115 4.81 -3.01 -3.74
CA VAL A 115 5.11 -2.53 -2.41
C VAL A 115 3.97 -2.90 -1.47
N LYS A 116 4.32 -3.38 -0.28
CA LYS A 116 3.34 -3.76 0.72
C LYS A 116 3.68 -3.17 2.06
N SER A 117 2.64 -2.77 2.78
CA SER A 117 2.71 -2.50 4.19
C SER A 117 1.97 -3.61 4.92
N LEU A 118 2.66 -4.31 5.80
CA LEU A 118 2.09 -5.48 6.47
C LEU A 118 1.79 -5.24 7.94
N LYS A 119 1.90 -4.05 8.37
CA LYS A 119 1.75 -3.72 9.79
C LYS A 119 0.36 -3.29 10.15
#